data_8ed50286ec3825173492a8a9e788f8c2
#
_entry.id   8ed50286ec3825173492a8a9e788f8c2
#
_cell.length_a   1.000
_cell.length_b   1.000
_cell.length_c   1.000
_cell.angle_alpha   90.00
_cell.angle_beta   90.00
_cell.angle_gamma   90.00
#
_symmetry.space_group_name_H-M   'P 1'
#
loop_
_entity.id
_entity.type
_entity.pdbx_description
1 polymer ?
#
loop_
_entity_poly.entity_id
_entity_poly.type
_entity_poly.pdbx_seq_one_letter_code
_entity_poly.pdbx_strand_id
1 'polypeptide(L)'
;MKLRGPFLFILATLMLDAIGIGIVFPIMPDLMDRVGAGSTAEGAFWGGVMMSAYAVAMFLCGPIVGSISDAIGRRPVLIAVLVTLAIDYVIMALAQTYWVLLIGRILAGVAGATYVTATAYIADIADPKDRGAAFGMIGAAFGIGFVMGPAIGGMASGIHITAPFWIAAALAAANVAFGIFVLPESLKPEKRRKFGRRDLNPFGAIFRAFLVPGLAIPLICLFVFEFANLVYPTLWAFWGREVFGWNGFVIGLSLSAYGILIAVVQAGILPQLTKRFGDYKTLMFAVGTSVVALIGFGFADSVWMVVVFLPIAAMADMSPPLMTAIASNQVGEDQQGLVQGVIASLSSVAAVVAPLAMTGVFERFVNDAAVYLPGAPYLFAAILILAIVPLILRLPRT
;
A
#
# COMPACT_ATOMS: atom_id res chain seq x y z
N MET A 1 -2.71 -28.29 -5.09
CA MET A 1 -1.64 -27.85 -4.17
C MET A 1 -1.96 -28.30 -2.75
N LYS A 2 -1.09 -29.10 -2.11
CA LYS A 2 -1.25 -29.42 -0.68
C LYS A 2 -0.74 -28.23 0.13
N LEU A 3 -1.60 -27.59 0.93
CA LEU A 3 -1.22 -26.52 1.85
C LEU A 3 -0.31 -27.13 2.95
N ARG A 4 1.01 -26.97 2.78
CA ARG A 4 2.01 -27.42 3.77
C ARG A 4 2.19 -26.33 4.84
N GLY A 5 2.60 -26.73 6.05
CA GLY A 5 2.80 -25.79 7.19
C GLY A 5 3.62 -24.53 6.84
N PRO A 6 4.76 -24.61 6.13
CA PRO A 6 5.54 -23.45 5.72
C PRO A 6 4.79 -22.49 4.81
N PHE A 7 3.95 -22.99 3.92
CA PHE A 7 3.14 -22.14 3.04
C PHE A 7 2.07 -21.34 3.83
N LEU A 8 1.36 -22.03 4.73
CA LEU A 8 0.38 -21.36 5.62
C LEU A 8 1.05 -20.34 6.54
N PHE A 9 2.26 -20.63 7.02
CA PHE A 9 3.04 -19.68 7.80
C PHE A 9 3.30 -18.39 7.00
N ILE A 10 3.77 -18.49 5.76
CA ILE A 10 4.03 -17.31 4.92
C ILE A 10 2.75 -16.52 4.64
N LEU A 11 1.62 -17.18 4.38
CA LEU A 11 0.34 -16.49 4.21
C LEU A 11 -0.08 -15.75 5.49
N ALA A 12 0.04 -16.39 6.65
CA ALA A 12 -0.24 -15.76 7.93
C ALA A 12 0.70 -14.58 8.20
N THR A 13 1.98 -14.72 7.90
CA THR A 13 2.98 -13.64 8.02
C THR A 13 2.59 -12.42 7.20
N LEU A 14 2.25 -12.61 5.92
CA LEU A 14 1.87 -11.51 5.02
C LEU A 14 0.52 -10.88 5.41
N MET A 15 -0.42 -11.70 5.89
CA MET A 15 -1.67 -11.19 6.43
C MET A 15 -1.44 -10.33 7.69
N LEU A 16 -0.59 -10.78 8.62
CA LEU A 16 -0.26 -10.03 9.83
C LEU A 16 0.52 -8.74 9.52
N ASP A 17 1.40 -8.76 8.53
CA ASP A 17 2.11 -7.59 8.04
C ASP A 17 1.12 -6.54 7.48
N ALA A 18 0.18 -6.98 6.65
CA ALA A 18 -0.88 -6.13 6.11
C ALA A 18 -1.82 -5.59 7.19
N ILE A 19 -2.17 -6.40 8.21
CA ILE A 19 -2.93 -5.95 9.38
C ILE A 19 -2.16 -4.83 10.09
N GLY A 20 -0.87 -5.02 10.31
CA GLY A 20 -0.03 -4.04 10.99
C GLY A 20 0.09 -2.71 10.26
N ILE A 21 0.16 -2.73 8.93
CA ILE A 21 0.11 -1.52 8.11
C ILE A 21 -1.27 -0.84 8.29
N GLY A 22 -2.36 -1.62 8.18
CA GLY A 22 -3.72 -1.12 8.23
C GLY A 22 -4.14 -0.56 9.59
N ILE A 23 -3.62 -1.11 10.70
CA ILE A 23 -3.91 -0.66 12.06
C ILE A 23 -3.59 0.82 12.26
N VAL A 24 -2.54 1.33 11.64
CA VAL A 24 -2.05 2.68 11.84
C VAL A 24 -2.98 3.75 11.25
N PHE A 25 -3.62 3.47 10.11
CA PHE A 25 -4.40 4.47 9.37
C PHE A 25 -5.53 5.11 10.20
N PRO A 26 -6.44 4.38 10.87
CA PRO A 26 -7.56 4.98 11.56
C PRO A 26 -7.17 5.75 12.81
N ILE A 27 -6.03 5.45 13.41
CA ILE A 27 -5.57 6.04 14.66
C ILE A 27 -4.53 7.14 14.47
N MET A 28 -4.14 7.42 13.22
CA MET A 28 -3.10 8.41 12.94
C MET A 28 -3.42 9.80 13.47
N PRO A 29 -4.64 10.35 13.34
CA PRO A 29 -4.97 11.64 13.94
C PRO A 29 -4.79 11.65 15.46
N ASP A 30 -5.27 10.62 16.16
CA ASP A 30 -5.15 10.51 17.61
C ASP A 30 -3.70 10.36 18.07
N LEU A 31 -2.87 9.68 17.26
CA LEU A 31 -1.42 9.58 17.51
C LEU A 31 -0.73 10.93 17.39
N MET A 32 -1.08 11.72 16.39
CA MET A 32 -0.50 13.05 16.19
C MET A 32 -0.88 13.98 17.34
N ASP A 33 -2.12 13.96 17.79
CA ASP A 33 -2.55 14.73 18.99
C ASP A 33 -1.77 14.31 20.23
N ARG A 34 -1.58 13.01 20.44
CA ARG A 34 -0.81 12.48 21.59
C ARG A 34 0.63 12.99 21.64
N VAL A 35 1.26 13.20 20.49
CA VAL A 35 2.64 13.70 20.42
C VAL A 35 2.75 15.20 20.26
N GLY A 36 1.63 15.93 20.39
CA GLY A 36 1.59 17.37 20.52
C GLY A 36 1.30 18.15 19.24
N ALA A 37 0.65 17.56 18.24
CA ALA A 37 0.15 18.32 17.09
C ALA A 37 -0.89 19.35 17.54
N GLY A 38 -0.72 20.61 17.11
CA GLY A 38 -1.57 21.72 17.51
C GLY A 38 -2.89 21.81 16.73
N SER A 39 -3.00 21.12 15.58
CA SER A 39 -4.20 21.08 14.75
C SER A 39 -4.26 19.80 13.92
N THR A 40 -5.47 19.48 13.39
CA THR A 40 -5.66 18.34 12.46
C THR A 40 -4.78 18.47 11.21
N ALA A 41 -4.61 19.68 10.70
CA ALA A 41 -3.80 19.95 9.53
C ALA A 41 -2.30 19.74 9.79
N GLU A 42 -1.79 20.23 10.93
CA GLU A 42 -0.42 19.97 11.36
C GLU A 42 -0.18 18.48 11.57
N GLY A 43 -1.11 17.79 12.24
CA GLY A 43 -1.09 16.35 12.42
C GLY A 43 -1.08 15.59 11.08
N ALA A 44 -1.86 16.04 10.10
CA ALA A 44 -1.87 15.47 8.76
C ALA A 44 -0.52 15.64 8.05
N PHE A 45 0.09 16.80 8.12
CA PHE A 45 1.41 17.06 7.52
C PHE A 45 2.47 16.14 8.12
N TRP A 46 2.59 16.10 9.44
CA TRP A 46 3.57 15.24 10.11
C TRP A 46 3.27 13.75 9.96
N GLY A 47 1.99 13.36 9.88
CA GLY A 47 1.57 12.01 9.49
C GLY A 47 2.02 11.65 8.08
N GLY A 48 1.91 12.58 7.14
CA GLY A 48 2.42 12.45 5.77
C GLY A 48 3.94 12.27 5.72
N VAL A 49 4.69 13.04 6.53
CA VAL A 49 6.16 12.86 6.67
C VAL A 49 6.50 11.46 7.17
N MET A 50 5.76 10.92 8.16
CA MET A 50 5.95 9.55 8.65
C MET A 50 5.67 8.49 7.58
N MET A 51 4.61 8.66 6.78
CA MET A 51 4.29 7.75 5.68
C MET A 51 5.38 7.78 4.61
N SER A 52 5.86 8.97 4.25
CA SER A 52 6.96 9.14 3.30
C SER A 52 8.26 8.54 3.81
N ALA A 53 8.59 8.72 5.09
CA ALA A 53 9.78 8.12 5.71
C ALA A 53 9.73 6.58 5.70
N TYR A 54 8.57 5.99 5.99
CA TYR A 54 8.32 4.55 5.84
C TYR A 54 8.57 4.11 4.39
N ALA A 55 7.99 4.80 3.40
CA ALA A 55 8.11 4.46 2.00
C ALA A 55 9.55 4.60 1.49
N VAL A 56 10.29 5.64 1.92
CA VAL A 56 11.73 5.81 1.61
C VAL A 56 12.53 4.63 2.15
N ALA A 57 12.34 4.28 3.41
CA ALA A 57 13.05 3.17 4.04
C ALA A 57 12.74 1.84 3.32
N MET A 58 11.47 1.58 3.00
CA MET A 58 11.05 0.39 2.27
C MET A 58 11.65 0.34 0.85
N PHE A 59 11.63 1.44 0.12
CA PHE A 59 12.18 1.53 -1.24
C PHE A 59 13.70 1.30 -1.28
N LEU A 60 14.42 1.91 -0.34
CA LEU A 60 15.89 1.78 -0.30
C LEU A 60 16.33 0.42 0.24
N CYS A 61 15.66 -0.07 1.29
CA CYS A 61 16.06 -1.31 1.97
C CYS A 61 15.50 -2.58 1.31
N GLY A 62 14.39 -2.49 0.58
CA GLY A 62 13.75 -3.66 -0.05
C GLY A 62 14.69 -4.50 -0.92
N PRO A 63 15.38 -3.91 -1.92
CA PRO A 63 16.35 -4.65 -2.74
C PRO A 63 17.54 -5.20 -1.93
N ILE A 64 17.98 -4.45 -0.92
CA ILE A 64 19.10 -4.83 -0.05
C ILE A 64 18.71 -6.06 0.76
N VAL A 65 17.57 -6.03 1.45
CA VAL A 65 17.07 -7.13 2.27
C VAL A 65 16.77 -8.37 1.39
N GLY A 66 16.19 -8.17 0.20
CA GLY A 66 16.00 -9.24 -0.79
C GLY A 66 17.33 -9.91 -1.17
N SER A 67 18.35 -9.12 -1.49
CA SER A 67 19.68 -9.64 -1.86
C SER A 67 20.41 -10.29 -0.70
N ILE A 68 20.25 -9.79 0.53
CA ILE A 68 20.76 -10.44 1.74
C ILE A 68 20.08 -11.81 1.90
N SER A 69 18.76 -11.89 1.67
CA SER A 69 18.03 -13.17 1.76
C SER A 69 18.47 -14.18 0.70
N ASP A 70 18.89 -13.71 -0.48
CA ASP A 70 19.52 -14.56 -1.51
C ASP A 70 20.91 -15.09 -1.08
N ALA A 71 21.62 -14.33 -0.25
CA ALA A 71 22.98 -14.66 0.16
C ALA A 71 23.05 -15.57 1.39
N ILE A 72 22.26 -15.29 2.43
CA ILE A 72 22.35 -16.03 3.71
C ILE A 72 21.22 -17.04 3.91
N GLY A 73 20.15 -16.95 3.09
CA GLY A 73 18.95 -17.78 3.18
C GLY A 73 17.70 -16.97 3.50
N ARG A 74 16.55 -17.52 3.15
CA ARG A 74 15.24 -16.84 3.33
C ARG A 74 14.80 -16.80 4.79
N ARG A 75 14.93 -17.94 5.49
CA ARG A 75 14.47 -18.11 6.87
C ARG A 75 15.07 -17.09 7.85
N PRO A 76 16.41 -16.92 7.95
CA PRO A 76 16.99 -16.00 8.91
C PRO A 76 16.57 -14.55 8.65
N VAL A 77 16.43 -14.16 7.40
CA VAL A 77 16.00 -12.80 7.02
C VAL A 77 14.53 -12.57 7.37
N LEU A 78 13.64 -13.53 7.06
CA LEU A 78 12.23 -13.43 7.44
C LEU A 78 12.06 -13.30 8.96
N ILE A 79 12.76 -14.10 9.74
CA ILE A 79 12.70 -14.02 11.21
C ILE A 79 13.25 -12.66 11.71
N ALA A 80 14.37 -12.19 11.18
CA ALA A 80 14.97 -10.91 11.57
C ALA A 80 14.01 -9.74 11.28
N VAL A 81 13.37 -9.72 10.12
CA VAL A 81 12.40 -8.69 9.72
C VAL A 81 11.15 -8.73 10.62
N LEU A 82 10.63 -9.92 10.93
CA LEU A 82 9.49 -10.06 11.85
C LEU A 82 9.83 -9.61 13.28
N VAL A 83 11.04 -9.88 13.77
CA VAL A 83 11.53 -9.36 15.07
C VAL A 83 11.59 -7.84 15.02
N THR A 84 12.12 -7.26 13.95
CA THR A 84 12.16 -5.80 13.77
C THR A 84 10.76 -5.19 13.81
N LEU A 85 9.79 -5.83 13.15
CA LEU A 85 8.40 -5.38 13.15
C LEU A 85 7.75 -5.48 14.54
N ALA A 86 8.00 -6.56 15.28
CA ALA A 86 7.52 -6.71 16.67
C ALA A 86 8.10 -5.60 17.59
N ILE A 87 9.38 -5.28 17.43
CA ILE A 87 10.04 -4.18 18.15
C ILE A 87 9.43 -2.83 17.75
N ASP A 88 9.18 -2.60 16.47
CA ASP A 88 8.53 -1.38 15.99
C ASP A 88 7.17 -1.15 16.66
N TYR A 89 6.32 -2.16 16.72
CA TYR A 89 5.02 -2.01 17.39
C TYR A 89 5.14 -1.68 18.88
N VAL A 90 6.13 -2.23 19.58
CA VAL A 90 6.41 -1.84 20.97
C VAL A 90 6.87 -0.38 21.05
N ILE A 91 7.77 0.06 20.15
CA ILE A 91 8.20 1.46 20.04
C ILE A 91 7.00 2.37 19.82
N MET A 92 6.10 2.03 18.88
CA MET A 92 4.90 2.80 18.58
C MET A 92 3.94 2.88 19.77
N ALA A 93 3.77 1.78 20.52
CA ALA A 93 2.94 1.75 21.72
C ALA A 93 3.47 2.65 22.83
N LEU A 94 4.78 2.72 23.00
CA LEU A 94 5.46 3.47 24.06
C LEU A 94 5.79 4.92 23.64
N ALA A 95 5.67 5.27 22.38
CA ALA A 95 6.05 6.58 21.86
C ALA A 95 5.25 7.71 22.52
N GLN A 96 5.96 8.71 23.02
CA GLN A 96 5.42 9.95 23.62
C GLN A 96 5.86 11.20 22.86
N THR A 97 6.69 11.05 21.84
CA THR A 97 7.18 12.13 21.01
C THR A 97 7.13 11.74 19.55
N TYR A 98 6.96 12.73 18.68
CA TYR A 98 6.96 12.55 17.23
C TYR A 98 8.20 11.81 16.72
N TRP A 99 9.38 12.14 17.25
CA TRP A 99 10.64 11.54 16.78
C TRP A 99 10.72 10.04 17.05
N VAL A 100 10.15 9.56 18.16
CA VAL A 100 10.09 8.12 18.47
C VAL A 100 9.13 7.42 17.50
N LEU A 101 7.99 8.03 17.16
CA LEU A 101 7.08 7.52 16.13
C LEU A 101 7.76 7.45 14.77
N LEU A 102 8.51 8.49 14.39
CA LEU A 102 9.23 8.54 13.11
C LEU A 102 10.29 7.43 13.01
N ILE A 103 11.07 7.21 14.10
CA ILE A 103 12.03 6.09 14.15
C ILE A 103 11.30 4.76 13.96
N GLY A 104 10.17 4.54 14.63
CA GLY A 104 9.33 3.37 14.43
C GLY A 104 8.93 3.21 12.95
N ARG A 105 8.43 4.27 12.31
CA ARG A 105 8.05 4.21 10.89
C ARG A 105 9.22 3.87 9.96
N ILE A 106 10.43 4.37 10.23
CA ILE A 106 11.63 4.02 9.48
C ILE A 106 11.97 2.54 9.68
N LEU A 107 11.93 2.03 10.91
CA LEU A 107 12.17 0.61 11.21
C LEU A 107 11.12 -0.29 10.53
N ALA A 108 9.84 0.08 10.60
CA ALA A 108 8.77 -0.62 9.89
C ALA A 108 8.99 -0.61 8.36
N GLY A 109 9.49 0.50 7.80
CA GLY A 109 9.85 0.58 6.38
C GLY A 109 10.96 -0.40 5.98
N VAL A 110 12.02 -0.51 6.81
CA VAL A 110 13.06 -1.54 6.63
C VAL A 110 12.47 -2.94 6.71
N ALA A 111 11.56 -3.17 7.67
CA ALA A 111 10.85 -4.43 7.83
C ALA A 111 9.85 -4.71 6.69
N GLY A 112 9.34 -3.71 5.99
CA GLY A 112 8.42 -3.85 4.84
C GLY A 112 8.97 -4.70 3.69
N ALA A 113 10.28 -4.99 3.68
CA ALA A 113 10.92 -5.97 2.81
C ALA A 113 10.46 -7.44 3.05
N THR A 114 9.62 -7.70 4.08
CA THR A 114 8.98 -9.01 4.34
C THR A 114 8.30 -9.53 3.07
N TYR A 115 7.56 -8.68 2.37
CA TYR A 115 6.82 -9.08 1.17
C TYR A 115 7.75 -9.66 0.09
N VAL A 116 8.90 -9.03 -0.17
CA VAL A 116 9.88 -9.48 -1.17
C VAL A 116 10.46 -10.84 -0.78
N THR A 117 10.87 -11.00 0.48
CA THR A 117 11.47 -12.24 0.96
C THR A 117 10.44 -13.38 1.04
N ALA A 118 9.19 -13.07 1.45
CA ALA A 118 8.10 -14.05 1.52
C ALA A 118 7.67 -14.55 0.13
N THR A 119 7.56 -13.67 -0.85
CA THR A 119 7.25 -14.05 -2.23
C THR A 119 8.37 -14.92 -2.84
N ALA A 120 9.63 -14.57 -2.57
CA ALA A 120 10.77 -15.39 -2.99
C ALA A 120 10.76 -16.78 -2.31
N TYR A 121 10.45 -16.84 -1.00
CA TYR A 121 10.29 -18.11 -0.29
C TYR A 121 9.21 -19.00 -0.94
N ILE A 122 8.05 -18.43 -1.27
CA ILE A 122 6.98 -19.17 -1.95
C ILE A 122 7.42 -19.64 -3.34
N ALA A 123 8.15 -18.80 -4.09
CA ALA A 123 8.70 -19.18 -5.40
C ALA A 123 9.66 -20.36 -5.31
N ASP A 124 10.40 -20.48 -4.19
CA ASP A 124 11.34 -21.59 -3.95
C ASP A 124 10.62 -22.91 -3.65
N ILE A 125 9.47 -22.89 -2.94
CA ILE A 125 8.77 -24.09 -2.48
C ILE A 125 7.58 -24.52 -3.36
N ALA A 126 7.04 -23.62 -4.18
CA ALA A 126 5.89 -23.89 -5.04
C ALA A 126 6.32 -24.59 -6.33
N ASP A 127 5.58 -25.65 -6.70
CA ASP A 127 5.77 -26.27 -8.01
C ASP A 127 5.51 -25.25 -9.13
N PRO A 128 6.29 -25.26 -10.24
CA PRO A 128 6.13 -24.27 -11.32
C PRO A 128 4.70 -24.12 -11.83
N LYS A 129 3.95 -25.21 -11.92
CA LYS A 129 2.55 -25.24 -12.35
C LYS A 129 1.58 -24.60 -11.35
N ASP A 130 1.94 -24.54 -10.07
CA ASP A 130 1.09 -24.02 -8.97
C ASP A 130 1.47 -22.59 -8.55
N ARG A 131 2.55 -22.02 -9.10
CA ARG A 131 3.06 -20.68 -8.72
C ARG A 131 2.02 -19.58 -8.86
N GLY A 132 1.27 -19.56 -9.97
CA GLY A 132 0.23 -18.57 -10.19
C GLY A 132 -0.84 -18.58 -9.08
N ALA A 133 -1.32 -19.77 -8.71
CA ALA A 133 -2.27 -19.93 -7.61
C ALA A 133 -1.66 -19.53 -6.24
N ALA A 134 -0.38 -19.86 -6.03
CA ALA A 134 0.33 -19.49 -4.81
C ALA A 134 0.46 -17.97 -4.64
N PHE A 135 0.84 -17.25 -5.70
CA PHE A 135 0.89 -15.80 -5.69
C PHE A 135 -0.50 -15.16 -5.55
N GLY A 136 -1.54 -15.74 -6.15
CA GLY A 136 -2.92 -15.33 -5.93
C GLY A 136 -3.34 -15.40 -4.46
N MET A 137 -2.94 -16.49 -3.76
CA MET A 137 -3.21 -16.63 -2.32
C MET A 137 -2.43 -15.62 -1.46
N ILE A 138 -1.20 -15.26 -1.85
CA ILE A 138 -0.44 -14.17 -1.22
C ILE A 138 -1.21 -12.85 -1.33
N GLY A 139 -1.69 -12.51 -2.52
CA GLY A 139 -2.49 -11.31 -2.72
C GLY A 139 -3.78 -11.31 -1.89
N ALA A 140 -4.47 -12.47 -1.82
CA ALA A 140 -5.67 -12.62 -1.01
C ALA A 140 -5.39 -12.47 0.50
N ALA A 141 -4.31 -13.08 1.00
CA ALA A 141 -3.92 -12.96 2.40
C ALA A 141 -3.57 -11.51 2.78
N PHE A 142 -2.82 -10.83 1.89
CA PHE A 142 -2.49 -9.41 2.07
C PHE A 142 -3.75 -8.54 2.05
N GLY A 143 -4.66 -8.77 1.09
CA GLY A 143 -5.92 -8.02 0.98
C GLY A 143 -6.83 -8.21 2.20
N ILE A 144 -6.98 -9.44 2.71
CA ILE A 144 -7.73 -9.72 3.94
C ILE A 144 -7.10 -8.97 5.13
N GLY A 145 -5.78 -9.03 5.26
CA GLY A 145 -5.06 -8.32 6.31
C GLY A 145 -5.28 -6.81 6.24
N PHE A 146 -5.23 -6.24 5.04
CA PHE A 146 -5.44 -4.81 4.82
C PHE A 146 -6.87 -4.34 5.12
N VAL A 147 -7.87 -5.21 4.95
CA VAL A 147 -9.27 -4.95 5.37
C VAL A 147 -9.42 -5.07 6.89
N MET A 148 -8.80 -6.11 7.49
CA MET A 148 -8.90 -6.35 8.93
C MET A 148 -8.12 -5.34 9.77
N GLY A 149 -7.01 -4.83 9.26
CA GLY A 149 -6.14 -3.89 9.97
C GLY A 149 -6.87 -2.67 10.50
N PRO A 150 -7.53 -1.88 9.64
CA PRO A 150 -8.30 -0.71 10.07
C PRO A 150 -9.45 -1.05 11.03
N ALA A 151 -10.13 -2.18 10.83
CA ALA A 151 -11.17 -2.62 11.76
C ALA A 151 -10.61 -2.88 13.17
N ILE A 152 -9.52 -3.65 13.25
CA ILE A 152 -8.84 -3.95 14.52
C ILE A 152 -8.30 -2.67 15.14
N GLY A 153 -7.66 -1.80 14.34
CA GLY A 153 -7.11 -0.52 14.79
C GLY A 153 -8.17 0.38 15.37
N GLY A 154 -9.28 0.57 14.64
CA GLY A 154 -10.41 1.40 15.08
C GLY A 154 -11.12 0.85 16.31
N MET A 155 -11.37 -0.48 16.39
CA MET A 155 -12.00 -1.08 17.56
C MET A 155 -11.09 -1.03 18.79
N ALA A 156 -9.84 -1.38 18.66
CA ALA A 156 -8.91 -1.42 19.77
C ALA A 156 -8.56 -0.04 20.31
N SER A 157 -8.54 1.01 19.45
CA SER A 157 -8.34 2.39 19.89
C SER A 157 -9.42 2.90 20.81
N GLY A 158 -10.65 2.35 20.75
CA GLY A 158 -11.73 2.63 21.68
C GLY A 158 -11.45 2.16 23.12
N ILE A 159 -10.53 1.21 23.33
CA ILE A 159 -10.08 0.78 24.67
C ILE A 159 -8.97 1.71 25.15
N HIS A 160 -7.95 1.86 24.34
CA HIS A 160 -6.82 2.77 24.56
C HIS A 160 -6.11 3.04 23.23
N ILE A 161 -5.63 4.27 23.01
CA ILE A 161 -5.00 4.68 21.75
C ILE A 161 -3.82 3.79 21.33
N THR A 162 -3.11 3.20 22.29
CA THR A 162 -1.97 2.30 22.01
C THR A 162 -2.33 0.82 21.97
N ALA A 163 -3.58 0.46 22.33
CA ALA A 163 -4.00 -0.94 22.33
C ALA A 163 -3.81 -1.64 20.95
N PRO A 164 -4.08 -0.99 19.81
CA PRO A 164 -3.81 -1.57 18.50
C PRO A 164 -2.35 -2.02 18.32
N PHE A 165 -1.38 -1.22 18.81
CA PHE A 165 0.04 -1.55 18.70
C PHE A 165 0.44 -2.70 19.60
N TRP A 166 -0.12 -2.80 20.81
CA TRP A 166 0.13 -3.94 21.70
C TRP A 166 -0.41 -5.24 21.11
N ILE A 167 -1.60 -5.19 20.47
CA ILE A 167 -2.17 -6.34 19.75
C ILE A 167 -1.24 -6.73 18.59
N ALA A 168 -0.80 -5.76 17.78
CA ALA A 168 0.10 -6.01 16.66
C ALA A 168 1.45 -6.57 17.13
N ALA A 169 2.01 -6.04 18.22
CA ALA A 169 3.25 -6.55 18.82
C ALA A 169 3.12 -8.01 19.30
N ALA A 170 2.00 -8.34 19.97
CA ALA A 170 1.72 -9.69 20.41
C ALA A 170 1.57 -10.68 19.25
N LEU A 171 0.84 -10.27 18.20
CA LEU A 171 0.67 -11.07 16.98
C LEU A 171 1.99 -11.27 16.23
N ALA A 172 2.81 -10.20 16.10
CA ALA A 172 4.12 -10.29 15.48
C ALA A 172 5.06 -11.19 16.29
N ALA A 173 5.09 -11.06 17.62
CA ALA A 173 5.89 -11.93 18.50
C ALA A 173 5.46 -13.40 18.40
N ALA A 174 4.16 -13.67 18.37
CA ALA A 174 3.63 -15.02 18.17
C ALA A 174 4.05 -15.58 16.80
N ASN A 175 4.02 -14.73 15.73
CA ASN A 175 4.47 -15.13 14.41
C ASN A 175 5.98 -15.39 14.36
N VAL A 176 6.80 -14.60 15.05
CA VAL A 176 8.24 -14.87 15.24
C VAL A 176 8.45 -16.23 15.88
N ALA A 177 7.78 -16.50 17.00
CA ALA A 177 7.88 -17.79 17.71
C ALA A 177 7.48 -18.94 16.79
N PHE A 178 6.35 -18.81 16.07
CA PHE A 178 5.90 -19.82 15.11
C PHE A 178 6.93 -20.03 13.99
N GLY A 179 7.51 -18.94 13.44
CA GLY A 179 8.55 -19.01 12.41
C GLY A 179 9.83 -19.73 12.86
N ILE A 180 10.25 -19.51 14.11
CA ILE A 180 11.44 -20.19 14.65
C ILE A 180 11.24 -21.71 14.67
N PHE A 181 10.07 -22.21 15.05
CA PHE A 181 9.79 -23.62 15.21
C PHE A 181 9.31 -24.32 13.93
N VAL A 182 8.63 -23.62 13.03
CA VAL A 182 7.90 -24.24 11.91
C VAL A 182 8.54 -23.95 10.54
N LEU A 183 9.26 -22.82 10.39
CA LEU A 183 9.76 -22.40 9.08
C LEU A 183 11.10 -23.09 8.75
N PRO A 184 11.17 -24.01 7.77
CA PRO A 184 12.45 -24.54 7.27
C PRO A 184 13.12 -23.51 6.35
N GLU A 185 14.42 -23.71 6.06
CA GLU A 185 15.09 -22.94 5.02
C GLU A 185 14.65 -23.42 3.63
N SER A 186 14.23 -22.48 2.76
CA SER A 186 13.83 -22.81 1.39
C SER A 186 14.98 -22.75 0.39
N LEU A 187 15.97 -21.90 0.63
CA LEU A 187 17.08 -21.66 -0.29
C LEU A 187 18.27 -22.56 0.05
N LYS A 188 18.51 -23.59 -0.78
CA LYS A 188 19.65 -24.48 -0.63
C LYS A 188 20.97 -23.72 -0.73
N PRO A 189 22.03 -24.11 0.04
CA PRO A 189 23.31 -23.42 0.04
C PRO A 189 23.93 -23.24 -1.36
N GLU A 190 23.74 -24.23 -2.26
CA GLU A 190 24.27 -24.23 -3.61
C GLU A 190 23.61 -23.19 -4.53
N LYS A 191 22.39 -22.73 -4.16
CA LYS A 191 21.64 -21.72 -4.92
C LYS A 191 21.82 -20.31 -4.36
N ARG A 192 22.59 -20.13 -3.29
CA ARG A 192 22.82 -18.83 -2.67
C ARG A 192 23.70 -17.98 -3.56
N ARG A 193 23.29 -16.71 -3.71
CA ARG A 193 24.02 -15.71 -4.52
C ARG A 193 24.91 -14.86 -3.64
N LYS A 194 26.10 -14.50 -4.09
CA LYS A 194 26.94 -13.54 -3.36
C LYS A 194 26.31 -12.13 -3.47
N PHE A 195 26.21 -11.45 -2.34
CA PHE A 195 25.80 -10.05 -2.28
C PHE A 195 26.83 -9.17 -2.98
N GLY A 196 26.37 -8.22 -3.81
CA GLY A 196 27.23 -7.35 -4.61
C GLY A 196 26.76 -5.89 -4.63
N ARG A 197 27.70 -4.97 -5.00
CA ARG A 197 27.40 -3.53 -5.05
C ARG A 197 26.26 -3.14 -6.01
N ARG A 198 25.99 -3.96 -7.02
CA ARG A 198 24.88 -3.73 -7.98
C ARG A 198 23.51 -3.88 -7.32
N ASP A 199 23.43 -4.62 -6.23
CA ASP A 199 22.19 -4.88 -5.48
C ASP A 199 21.75 -3.65 -4.65
N LEU A 200 22.59 -2.63 -4.56
CA LEU A 200 22.34 -1.38 -3.82
C LEU A 200 21.64 -0.31 -4.68
N ASN A 201 21.43 -0.53 -5.99
CA ASN A 201 20.86 0.51 -6.86
C ASN A 201 19.40 0.21 -7.26
N PRO A 202 18.42 0.82 -6.58
CA PRO A 202 16.99 0.61 -6.88
C PRO A 202 16.55 1.36 -8.16
N PHE A 203 17.30 2.36 -8.64
CA PHE A 203 16.88 3.21 -9.75
C PHE A 203 17.22 2.67 -11.14
N GLY A 204 18.14 1.71 -11.25
CA GLY A 204 18.66 1.25 -12.53
C GLY A 204 17.62 0.60 -13.46
N ALA A 205 16.52 0.07 -12.93
CA ALA A 205 15.45 -0.52 -13.70
C ALA A 205 14.52 0.54 -14.29
N ILE A 206 14.23 1.62 -13.55
CA ILE A 206 13.31 2.70 -13.96
C ILE A 206 13.80 3.34 -15.29
N PHE A 207 15.05 3.76 -15.34
CA PHE A 207 15.60 4.41 -16.54
C PHE A 207 15.56 3.51 -17.77
N ARG A 208 15.85 2.21 -17.61
CA ARG A 208 15.83 1.26 -18.74
C ARG A 208 14.45 1.05 -19.33
N ALA A 209 13.40 1.06 -18.51
CA ALA A 209 12.05 0.81 -19.00
C ALA A 209 11.47 1.99 -19.79
N PHE A 210 11.81 3.23 -19.43
CA PHE A 210 11.39 4.40 -20.22
C PHE A 210 12.03 4.44 -21.61
N LEU A 211 13.10 3.67 -21.84
CA LEU A 211 13.73 3.52 -23.15
C LEU A 211 13.05 2.45 -24.02
N VAL A 212 12.16 1.62 -23.44
CA VAL A 212 11.40 0.61 -24.21
C VAL A 212 10.28 1.30 -24.98
N PRO A 213 10.23 1.17 -26.33
CA PRO A 213 9.20 1.79 -27.13
C PRO A 213 7.79 1.34 -26.68
N GLY A 214 6.87 2.29 -26.59
CA GLY A 214 5.47 2.02 -26.20
C GLY A 214 5.19 1.99 -24.70
N LEU A 215 6.19 1.84 -23.81
CA LEU A 215 5.96 1.75 -22.35
C LEU A 215 5.80 3.10 -21.66
N ALA A 216 6.35 4.17 -22.19
CA ALA A 216 6.39 5.47 -21.51
C ALA A 216 4.99 5.98 -21.13
N ILE A 217 4.03 5.93 -22.08
CA ILE A 217 2.66 6.42 -21.81
C ILE A 217 1.95 5.59 -20.75
N PRO A 218 1.85 4.24 -20.82
CA PRO A 218 1.26 3.43 -19.76
C PRO A 218 1.88 3.66 -18.39
N LEU A 219 3.22 3.77 -18.32
CA LEU A 219 3.94 3.98 -17.06
C LEU A 219 3.67 5.37 -16.46
N ILE A 220 3.61 6.42 -17.29
CA ILE A 220 3.25 7.77 -16.81
C ILE A 220 1.79 7.77 -16.29
N CYS A 221 0.86 7.17 -17.03
CA CYS A 221 -0.53 7.09 -16.62
C CYS A 221 -0.67 6.34 -15.29
N LEU A 222 0.02 5.20 -15.15
CA LEU A 222 0.01 4.41 -13.93
C LEU A 222 0.61 5.20 -12.76
N PHE A 223 1.76 5.85 -12.94
CA PHE A 223 2.40 6.65 -11.90
C PHE A 223 1.49 7.78 -11.40
N VAL A 224 0.89 8.55 -12.30
CA VAL A 224 0.03 9.68 -11.92
C VAL A 224 -1.25 9.17 -11.27
N PHE A 225 -1.81 8.05 -11.75
CA PHE A 225 -2.98 7.43 -11.13
C PHE A 225 -2.67 6.94 -9.70
N GLU A 226 -1.57 6.21 -9.51
CA GLU A 226 -1.09 5.75 -8.20
C GLU A 226 -0.84 6.93 -7.25
N PHE A 227 -0.14 7.97 -7.76
CA PHE A 227 0.11 9.18 -6.99
C PHE A 227 -1.18 9.85 -6.52
N ALA A 228 -2.16 10.00 -7.41
CA ALA A 228 -3.46 10.60 -7.08
C ALA A 228 -4.25 9.74 -6.08
N ASN A 229 -4.23 8.41 -6.26
CA ASN A 229 -4.98 7.47 -5.43
C ASN A 229 -4.44 7.38 -3.98
N LEU A 230 -3.17 7.73 -3.77
CA LEU A 230 -2.59 7.82 -2.42
C LEU A 230 -3.23 8.91 -1.54
N VAL A 231 -4.10 9.77 -2.08
CA VAL A 231 -4.91 10.70 -1.27
C VAL A 231 -5.78 9.97 -0.25
N TYR A 232 -6.32 8.79 -0.60
CA TYR A 232 -7.17 8.01 0.28
C TYR A 232 -6.43 7.50 1.54
N PRO A 233 -5.39 6.67 1.45
CA PRO A 233 -4.69 6.19 2.64
C PRO A 233 -3.99 7.31 3.41
N THR A 234 -3.61 8.41 2.75
CA THR A 234 -2.90 9.51 3.39
C THR A 234 -3.82 10.40 4.22
N LEU A 235 -4.99 10.75 3.70
CA LEU A 235 -5.81 11.81 4.28
C LEU A 235 -7.16 11.35 4.80
N TRP A 236 -7.63 10.16 4.48
CA TRP A 236 -8.96 9.70 4.86
C TRP A 236 -9.27 9.90 6.34
N ALA A 237 -8.33 9.55 7.21
CA ALA A 237 -8.52 9.67 8.66
C ALA A 237 -8.54 11.14 9.11
N PHE A 238 -7.62 11.96 8.62
CA PHE A 238 -7.55 13.39 8.96
C PHE A 238 -8.73 14.18 8.39
N TRP A 239 -9.06 13.93 7.13
CA TRP A 239 -10.21 14.55 6.47
C TRP A 239 -11.54 14.15 7.13
N GLY A 240 -11.72 12.85 7.43
CA GLY A 240 -12.92 12.38 8.10
C GLY A 240 -13.09 12.96 9.50
N ARG A 241 -11.97 13.15 10.22
CA ARG A 241 -11.95 13.84 11.50
C ARG A 241 -12.28 15.33 11.37
N GLU A 242 -11.65 16.01 10.42
CA GLU A 242 -11.81 17.44 10.19
C GLU A 242 -13.23 17.82 9.77
N VAL A 243 -13.80 17.07 8.81
CA VAL A 243 -15.11 17.41 8.20
C VAL A 243 -16.28 16.88 9.04
N PHE A 244 -16.16 15.67 9.60
CA PHE A 244 -17.27 14.97 10.24
C PHE A 244 -17.06 14.69 11.73
N GLY A 245 -15.92 15.01 12.30
CA GLY A 245 -15.60 14.69 13.70
C GLY A 245 -15.47 13.18 13.97
N TRP A 246 -15.10 12.38 12.96
CA TRP A 246 -14.99 10.94 13.11
C TRP A 246 -13.90 10.54 14.10
N ASN A 247 -14.22 9.57 14.93
CA ASN A 247 -13.25 8.91 15.79
C ASN A 247 -12.58 7.73 15.07
N GLY A 248 -11.54 7.16 15.68
CA GLY A 248 -10.79 6.04 15.10
C GLY A 248 -11.66 4.82 14.76
N PHE A 249 -12.75 4.56 15.51
CA PHE A 249 -13.67 3.46 15.23
C PHE A 249 -14.42 3.65 13.91
N VAL A 250 -15.00 4.85 13.68
CA VAL A 250 -15.75 5.15 12.45
C VAL A 250 -14.81 5.18 11.25
N ILE A 251 -13.60 5.75 11.42
CA ILE A 251 -12.56 5.74 10.38
C ILE A 251 -12.16 4.30 10.03
N GLY A 252 -11.90 3.46 11.04
CA GLY A 252 -11.56 2.05 10.84
C GLY A 252 -12.65 1.27 10.12
N LEU A 253 -13.92 1.49 10.50
CA LEU A 253 -15.07 0.86 9.86
C LEU A 253 -15.22 1.28 8.40
N SER A 254 -15.05 2.58 8.10
CA SER A 254 -15.16 3.11 6.73
C SER A 254 -14.04 2.58 5.82
N LEU A 255 -12.80 2.49 6.32
CA LEU A 255 -11.67 1.90 5.59
C LEU A 255 -11.88 0.40 5.34
N SER A 256 -12.40 -0.33 6.33
CA SER A 256 -12.71 -1.75 6.16
C SER A 256 -13.85 -1.98 5.17
N ALA A 257 -14.89 -1.15 5.21
CA ALA A 257 -15.98 -1.18 4.23
C ALA A 257 -15.45 -0.91 2.81
N TYR A 258 -14.56 0.07 2.67
CA TYR A 258 -13.89 0.35 1.39
C TYR A 258 -13.07 -0.84 0.90
N GLY A 259 -12.27 -1.47 1.76
CA GLY A 259 -11.50 -2.66 1.40
C GLY A 259 -12.38 -3.84 0.96
N ILE A 260 -13.53 -4.06 1.60
CA ILE A 260 -14.51 -5.07 1.18
C ILE A 260 -15.08 -4.73 -0.20
N LEU A 261 -15.43 -3.46 -0.44
CA LEU A 261 -15.93 -3.00 -1.74
C LEU A 261 -14.89 -3.22 -2.85
N ILE A 262 -13.61 -2.90 -2.60
CA ILE A 262 -12.52 -3.19 -3.53
C ILE A 262 -12.47 -4.69 -3.84
N ALA A 263 -12.53 -5.56 -2.83
CA ALA A 263 -12.50 -7.01 -3.03
C ALA A 263 -13.67 -7.49 -3.89
N VAL A 264 -14.88 -6.99 -3.65
CA VAL A 264 -16.07 -7.30 -4.45
C VAL A 264 -15.90 -6.81 -5.89
N VAL A 265 -15.40 -5.60 -6.08
CA VAL A 265 -15.17 -5.02 -7.41
C VAL A 265 -14.11 -5.80 -8.18
N GLN A 266 -12.96 -6.10 -7.56
CA GLN A 266 -11.87 -6.79 -8.24
C GLN A 266 -12.17 -8.27 -8.51
N ALA A 267 -12.81 -8.98 -7.58
CA ALA A 267 -13.13 -10.40 -7.76
C ALA A 267 -14.40 -10.64 -8.58
N GLY A 268 -15.38 -9.73 -8.52
CA GLY A 268 -16.69 -9.92 -9.14
C GLY A 268 -16.93 -9.04 -10.37
N ILE A 269 -16.78 -7.73 -10.25
CA ILE A 269 -17.18 -6.77 -11.28
C ILE A 269 -16.15 -6.65 -12.39
N LEU A 270 -14.87 -6.53 -12.05
CA LEU A 270 -13.78 -6.35 -13.02
C LEU A 270 -13.75 -7.48 -14.07
N PRO A 271 -13.77 -8.79 -13.72
CA PRO A 271 -13.75 -9.85 -14.72
C PRO A 271 -14.97 -9.85 -15.65
N GLN A 272 -16.13 -9.42 -15.14
CA GLN A 272 -17.36 -9.34 -15.95
C GLN A 272 -17.30 -8.19 -16.95
N LEU A 273 -16.80 -7.01 -16.51
CA LEU A 273 -16.67 -5.85 -17.37
C LEU A 273 -15.60 -6.06 -18.46
N THR A 274 -14.44 -6.60 -18.10
CA THR A 274 -13.37 -6.89 -19.07
C THR A 274 -13.80 -7.92 -20.10
N LYS A 275 -14.51 -8.98 -19.68
CA LYS A 275 -15.07 -9.98 -20.60
C LYS A 275 -16.09 -9.39 -21.57
N ARG A 276 -16.90 -8.41 -21.13
CA ARG A 276 -18.01 -7.85 -21.94
C ARG A 276 -17.56 -6.68 -22.80
N PHE A 277 -16.69 -5.83 -22.30
CA PHE A 277 -16.35 -4.56 -22.94
C PHE A 277 -14.87 -4.44 -23.34
N GLY A 278 -14.02 -5.37 -22.91
CA GLY A 278 -12.57 -5.31 -23.07
C GLY A 278 -11.88 -4.40 -22.05
N ASP A 279 -10.56 -4.53 -21.96
CA ASP A 279 -9.75 -3.85 -20.94
C ASP A 279 -9.78 -2.33 -21.10
N TYR A 280 -9.68 -1.83 -22.34
CA TYR A 280 -9.65 -0.39 -22.61
C TYR A 280 -10.93 0.34 -22.18
N LYS A 281 -12.11 -0.19 -22.53
CA LYS A 281 -13.38 0.47 -22.17
C LYS A 281 -13.64 0.37 -20.67
N THR A 282 -13.25 -0.74 -20.05
CA THR A 282 -13.33 -0.92 -18.59
C THR A 282 -12.40 0.06 -17.88
N LEU A 283 -11.20 0.30 -18.41
CA LEU A 283 -10.28 1.33 -17.88
C LEU A 283 -10.89 2.73 -17.98
N MET A 284 -11.47 3.09 -19.12
CA MET A 284 -12.13 4.41 -19.29
C MET A 284 -13.28 4.61 -18.31
N PHE A 285 -14.07 3.56 -18.07
CA PHE A 285 -15.11 3.58 -17.04
C PHE A 285 -14.51 3.77 -15.63
N ALA A 286 -13.47 3.01 -15.28
CA ALA A 286 -12.81 3.10 -13.98
C ALA A 286 -12.16 4.49 -13.73
N VAL A 287 -11.52 5.07 -14.75
CA VAL A 287 -10.99 6.44 -14.68
C VAL A 287 -12.10 7.47 -14.51
N GLY A 288 -13.23 7.30 -15.22
CA GLY A 288 -14.41 8.16 -15.07
C GLY A 288 -14.98 8.09 -13.64
N THR A 289 -15.13 6.90 -13.08
CA THR A 289 -15.60 6.74 -11.69
C THR A 289 -14.60 7.33 -10.67
N SER A 290 -13.29 7.25 -10.94
CA SER A 290 -12.27 7.89 -10.11
C SER A 290 -12.46 9.41 -10.04
N VAL A 291 -12.62 10.08 -11.19
CA VAL A 291 -12.83 11.53 -11.23
C VAL A 291 -14.12 11.91 -10.50
N VAL A 292 -15.21 11.16 -10.72
CA VAL A 292 -16.50 11.41 -10.05
C VAL A 292 -16.38 11.26 -8.54
N ALA A 293 -15.73 10.19 -8.05
CA ALA A 293 -15.55 9.96 -6.63
C ALA A 293 -14.68 11.03 -5.98
N LEU A 294 -13.56 11.40 -6.62
CA LEU A 294 -12.64 12.41 -6.11
C LEU A 294 -13.30 13.80 -6.04
N ILE A 295 -14.08 14.17 -7.04
CA ILE A 295 -14.87 15.43 -7.00
C ILE A 295 -15.92 15.34 -5.90
N GLY A 296 -16.61 14.19 -5.77
CA GLY A 296 -17.58 13.97 -4.71
C GLY A 296 -17.01 14.12 -3.32
N PHE A 297 -15.87 13.51 -3.03
CA PHE A 297 -15.18 13.69 -1.74
C PHE A 297 -14.61 15.09 -1.56
N GLY A 298 -14.21 15.75 -2.65
CA GLY A 298 -13.72 17.13 -2.64
C GLY A 298 -14.73 18.12 -2.08
N PHE A 299 -16.02 17.88 -2.32
CA PHE A 299 -17.12 18.73 -1.87
C PHE A 299 -18.02 18.05 -0.82
N ALA A 300 -17.62 16.90 -0.27
CA ALA A 300 -18.45 16.20 0.70
C ALA A 300 -18.53 16.97 2.03
N ASP A 301 -19.75 17.34 2.39
CA ASP A 301 -20.13 18.01 3.65
C ASP A 301 -21.04 17.15 4.53
N SER A 302 -21.47 15.98 4.03
CA SER A 302 -22.35 15.08 4.73
C SER A 302 -21.89 13.62 4.61
N VAL A 303 -22.15 12.82 5.64
CA VAL A 303 -21.83 11.39 5.67
C VAL A 303 -22.53 10.63 4.53
N TRP A 304 -23.71 11.08 4.09
CA TRP A 304 -24.42 10.46 2.97
C TRP A 304 -23.64 10.57 1.66
N MET A 305 -22.94 11.66 1.43
CA MET A 305 -22.05 11.75 0.26
C MET A 305 -20.94 10.71 0.33
N VAL A 306 -20.36 10.48 1.51
CA VAL A 306 -19.37 9.41 1.69
C VAL A 306 -19.95 8.05 1.35
N VAL A 307 -21.15 7.73 1.85
CA VAL A 307 -21.82 6.44 1.57
C VAL A 307 -22.07 6.24 0.06
N VAL A 308 -22.42 7.32 -0.66
CA VAL A 308 -22.67 7.27 -2.11
C VAL A 308 -21.36 7.15 -2.90
N PHE A 309 -20.34 7.94 -2.55
CA PHE A 309 -19.10 7.99 -3.34
C PHE A 309 -18.13 6.86 -3.01
N LEU A 310 -18.23 6.20 -1.86
CA LEU A 310 -17.35 5.11 -1.48
C LEU A 310 -17.41 3.91 -2.45
N PRO A 311 -18.59 3.40 -2.86
CA PRO A 311 -18.68 2.36 -3.90
C PRO A 311 -18.16 2.83 -5.27
N ILE A 312 -18.36 4.09 -5.60
CA ILE A 312 -17.88 4.68 -6.86
C ILE A 312 -16.34 4.73 -6.86
N ALA A 313 -15.73 5.12 -5.73
CA ALA A 313 -14.29 5.08 -5.53
C ALA A 313 -13.73 3.65 -5.62
N ALA A 314 -14.42 2.66 -5.06
CA ALA A 314 -13.99 1.26 -5.19
C ALA A 314 -13.96 0.78 -6.66
N MET A 315 -14.87 1.27 -7.51
CA MET A 315 -14.83 0.98 -8.96
C MET A 315 -13.61 1.60 -9.65
N ALA A 316 -13.09 2.72 -9.15
CA ALA A 316 -11.87 3.34 -9.66
C ALA A 316 -10.63 2.44 -9.49
N ASP A 317 -10.61 1.60 -8.45
CA ASP A 317 -9.50 0.66 -8.16
C ASP A 317 -9.37 -0.50 -9.17
N MET A 318 -10.23 -0.55 -10.19
CA MET A 318 -9.99 -1.37 -11.38
C MET A 318 -8.88 -0.80 -12.28
N SER A 319 -8.54 0.50 -12.16
CA SER A 319 -7.59 1.17 -13.07
C SER A 319 -6.15 0.63 -12.95
N PRO A 320 -5.53 0.44 -11.77
CA PRO A 320 -4.16 -0.06 -11.67
C PRO A 320 -3.94 -1.44 -12.32
N PRO A 321 -4.76 -2.48 -12.05
CA PRO A 321 -4.57 -3.77 -12.71
C PRO A 321 -4.78 -3.70 -14.23
N LEU A 322 -5.72 -2.87 -14.71
CA LEU A 322 -5.95 -2.69 -16.16
C LEU A 322 -4.78 -1.96 -16.82
N MET A 323 -4.26 -0.89 -16.22
CA MET A 323 -3.08 -0.19 -16.73
C MET A 323 -1.85 -1.10 -16.73
N THR A 324 -1.68 -1.93 -15.70
CA THR A 324 -0.61 -2.94 -15.62
C THR A 324 -0.73 -3.98 -16.72
N ALA A 325 -1.94 -4.49 -16.98
CA ALA A 325 -2.19 -5.43 -18.06
C ALA A 325 -1.88 -4.81 -19.44
N ILE A 326 -2.33 -3.57 -19.69
CA ILE A 326 -2.05 -2.84 -20.93
C ILE A 326 -0.54 -2.63 -21.10
N ALA A 327 0.19 -2.23 -20.05
CA ALA A 327 1.64 -2.08 -20.09
C ALA A 327 2.36 -3.42 -20.36
N SER A 328 1.93 -4.50 -19.71
CA SER A 328 2.48 -5.84 -19.90
C SER A 328 2.28 -6.37 -21.31
N ASN A 329 1.15 -6.06 -21.95
CA ASN A 329 0.86 -6.46 -23.33
C ASN A 329 1.72 -5.72 -24.39
N GLN A 330 2.46 -4.66 -24.00
CA GLN A 330 3.35 -3.93 -24.92
C GLN A 330 4.73 -4.59 -25.08
N VAL A 331 5.04 -5.61 -24.30
CA VAL A 331 6.38 -6.22 -24.25
C VAL A 331 6.30 -7.73 -24.39
N GLY A 332 7.39 -8.33 -24.86
CA GLY A 332 7.54 -9.78 -24.92
C GLY A 332 7.70 -10.45 -23.54
N GLU A 333 7.61 -11.78 -23.51
CA GLU A 333 7.72 -12.57 -22.28
C GLU A 333 9.05 -12.35 -21.54
N ASP A 334 10.13 -12.06 -22.28
CA ASP A 334 11.47 -11.80 -21.77
C ASP A 334 11.59 -10.46 -20.99
N GLN A 335 10.66 -9.52 -21.23
CA GLN A 335 10.67 -8.17 -20.61
C GLN A 335 9.60 -7.99 -19.52
N GLN A 336 8.74 -8.98 -19.25
CA GLN A 336 7.70 -8.90 -18.23
C GLN A 336 8.26 -8.58 -16.84
N GLY A 337 9.37 -9.19 -16.47
CA GLY A 337 10.05 -8.91 -15.20
C GLY A 337 10.54 -7.45 -15.09
N LEU A 338 11.01 -6.86 -16.20
CA LEU A 338 11.39 -5.45 -16.24
C LEU A 338 10.17 -4.54 -15.99
N VAL A 339 9.06 -4.78 -16.69
CA VAL A 339 7.82 -3.99 -16.55
C VAL A 339 7.31 -4.03 -15.12
N GLN A 340 7.17 -5.22 -14.51
CA GLN A 340 6.72 -5.37 -13.13
C GLN A 340 7.66 -4.67 -12.13
N GLY A 341 8.97 -4.80 -12.33
CA GLY A 341 9.95 -4.13 -11.49
C GLY A 341 9.88 -2.60 -11.56
N VAL A 342 9.59 -2.06 -12.75
CA VAL A 342 9.44 -0.61 -12.93
C VAL A 342 8.13 -0.10 -12.35
N ILE A 343 7.02 -0.83 -12.55
CA ILE A 343 5.74 -0.49 -11.93
C ILE A 343 5.91 -0.42 -10.41
N ALA A 344 6.51 -1.43 -9.78
CA ALA A 344 6.77 -1.43 -8.35
C ALA A 344 7.65 -0.25 -7.89
N SER A 345 8.65 0.11 -8.70
CA SER A 345 9.52 1.26 -8.40
C SER A 345 8.78 2.59 -8.52
N LEU A 346 7.93 2.76 -9.53
CA LEU A 346 7.10 3.96 -9.70
C LEU A 346 6.08 4.10 -8.57
N SER A 347 5.40 3.01 -8.18
CA SER A 347 4.48 3.00 -7.03
C SER A 347 5.22 3.37 -5.74
N SER A 348 6.46 2.91 -5.57
CA SER A 348 7.29 3.29 -4.41
C SER A 348 7.65 4.78 -4.42
N VAL A 349 8.00 5.35 -5.58
CA VAL A 349 8.27 6.80 -5.70
C VAL A 349 7.00 7.60 -5.42
N ALA A 350 5.84 7.16 -5.93
CA ALA A 350 4.56 7.77 -5.62
C ALA A 350 4.28 7.75 -4.11
N ALA A 351 4.51 6.60 -3.45
CA ALA A 351 4.32 6.45 -2.00
C ALA A 351 5.25 7.36 -1.15
N VAL A 352 6.40 7.77 -1.69
CA VAL A 352 7.30 8.74 -1.04
C VAL A 352 6.80 10.17 -1.19
N VAL A 353 6.36 10.56 -2.39
CA VAL A 353 6.10 11.97 -2.73
C VAL A 353 4.64 12.36 -2.48
N ALA A 354 3.69 11.46 -2.77
CA ALA A 354 2.26 11.78 -2.70
C ALA A 354 1.80 12.17 -1.28
N PRO A 355 2.20 11.50 -0.18
CA PRO A 355 1.76 11.92 1.15
C PRO A 355 2.14 13.36 1.46
N LEU A 356 3.36 13.79 1.13
CA LEU A 356 3.81 15.16 1.37
C LEU A 356 3.03 16.17 0.53
N ALA A 357 2.78 15.87 -0.75
CA ALA A 357 2.01 16.74 -1.63
C ALA A 357 0.55 16.86 -1.17
N MET A 358 -0.10 15.73 -0.85
CA MET A 358 -1.51 15.69 -0.46
C MET A 358 -1.74 16.37 0.90
N THR A 359 -0.87 16.12 1.88
CA THR A 359 -0.97 16.76 3.20
C THR A 359 -0.61 18.23 3.16
N GLY A 360 0.35 18.64 2.31
CA GLY A 360 0.64 20.07 2.09
C GLY A 360 -0.53 20.83 1.47
N VAL A 361 -1.25 20.23 0.52
CA VAL A 361 -2.51 20.81 0.00
C VAL A 361 -3.56 20.86 1.11
N PHE A 362 -3.72 19.79 1.91
CA PHE A 362 -4.67 19.79 3.03
C PHE A 362 -4.39 20.90 4.04
N GLU A 363 -3.15 21.02 4.48
CA GLU A 363 -2.71 22.03 5.43
C GLU A 363 -2.99 23.44 4.92
N ARG A 364 -2.68 23.70 3.65
CA ARG A 364 -2.91 25.01 3.00
C ARG A 364 -4.39 25.40 3.01
N PHE A 365 -5.29 24.47 2.73
CA PHE A 365 -6.73 24.78 2.60
C PHE A 365 -7.52 24.63 3.91
N VAL A 366 -6.91 24.10 4.97
CA VAL A 366 -7.52 24.04 6.30
C VAL A 366 -7.07 25.21 7.17
N ASN A 367 -5.75 25.57 7.15
CA ASN A 367 -5.22 26.59 8.06
C ASN A 367 -5.17 27.99 7.46
N ASP A 368 -4.69 28.15 6.21
CA ASP A 368 -4.21 29.43 5.69
C ASP A 368 -5.00 29.99 4.50
N ALA A 369 -6.00 29.28 4.01
CA ALA A 369 -6.68 29.70 2.79
C ALA A 369 -7.76 30.76 3.07
N ALA A 370 -7.90 31.69 2.12
CA ALA A 370 -9.07 32.54 2.04
C ALA A 370 -10.38 31.75 1.88
N VAL A 371 -10.25 30.48 1.44
CA VAL A 371 -11.36 29.54 1.28
C VAL A 371 -11.02 28.27 2.05
N TYR A 372 -11.81 27.97 3.07
CA TYR A 372 -11.73 26.72 3.83
C TYR A 372 -12.31 25.57 2.98
N LEU A 373 -11.45 24.62 2.58
CA LEU A 373 -11.82 23.49 1.71
C LEU A 373 -11.00 22.23 2.07
N PRO A 374 -11.37 21.50 3.13
CA PRO A 374 -10.66 20.29 3.55
C PRO A 374 -10.61 19.19 2.48
N GLY A 375 -11.54 19.20 1.52
CA GLY A 375 -11.56 18.28 0.37
C GLY A 375 -10.62 18.68 -0.78
N ALA A 376 -9.88 19.80 -0.70
CA ALA A 376 -8.98 20.26 -1.77
C ALA A 376 -7.98 19.20 -2.26
N PRO A 377 -7.39 18.31 -1.44
CA PRO A 377 -6.50 17.25 -1.91
C PRO A 377 -7.19 16.25 -2.85
N TYR A 378 -8.47 15.94 -2.62
CA TYR A 378 -9.24 15.08 -3.53
C TYR A 378 -9.47 15.77 -4.88
N LEU A 379 -9.76 17.08 -4.88
CA LEU A 379 -9.86 17.87 -6.12
C LEU A 379 -8.52 17.95 -6.85
N PHE A 380 -7.42 18.13 -6.11
CA PHE A 380 -6.08 18.09 -6.68
C PHE A 380 -5.80 16.73 -7.35
N ALA A 381 -6.13 15.63 -6.69
CA ALA A 381 -6.04 14.28 -7.28
C ALA A 381 -6.92 14.13 -8.53
N ALA A 382 -8.15 14.68 -8.52
CA ALA A 382 -9.03 14.67 -9.68
C ALA A 382 -8.43 15.44 -10.88
N ILE A 383 -7.80 16.59 -10.64
CA ILE A 383 -7.11 17.39 -11.66
C ILE A 383 -5.96 16.59 -12.27
N LEU A 384 -5.15 15.89 -11.46
CA LEU A 384 -4.06 15.04 -11.93
C LEU A 384 -4.57 13.92 -12.84
N ILE A 385 -5.65 13.24 -12.45
CA ILE A 385 -6.25 12.19 -13.27
C ILE A 385 -6.84 12.76 -14.57
N LEU A 386 -7.54 13.90 -14.52
CA LEU A 386 -8.04 14.57 -15.72
C LEU A 386 -6.90 14.97 -16.66
N ALA A 387 -5.76 15.41 -16.14
CA ALA A 387 -4.59 15.79 -16.93
C ALA A 387 -4.00 14.62 -17.74
N ILE A 388 -4.12 13.38 -17.26
CA ILE A 388 -3.63 12.20 -17.99
C ILE A 388 -4.67 11.55 -18.90
N VAL A 389 -5.94 11.98 -18.88
CA VAL A 389 -6.98 11.42 -19.78
C VAL A 389 -6.55 11.49 -21.26
N PRO A 390 -5.97 12.59 -21.78
CA PRO A 390 -5.50 12.61 -23.16
C PRO A 390 -4.41 11.57 -23.49
N LEU A 391 -3.59 11.18 -22.50
CA LEU A 391 -2.60 10.12 -22.64
C LEU A 391 -3.26 8.75 -22.60
N ILE A 392 -4.24 8.53 -21.71
CA ILE A 392 -5.01 7.29 -21.63
C ILE A 392 -5.75 7.02 -22.94
N LEU A 393 -6.29 8.07 -23.60
CA LEU A 393 -6.95 7.95 -24.90
C LEU A 393 -6.03 7.48 -26.04
N ARG A 394 -4.70 7.58 -25.85
CA ARG A 394 -3.68 7.10 -26.81
C ARG A 394 -3.21 5.67 -26.51
N LEU A 395 -3.67 5.07 -25.42
CA LEU A 395 -3.34 3.68 -25.10
C LEU A 395 -3.91 2.74 -26.16
N PRO A 396 -3.25 1.60 -26.43
CA PRO A 396 -3.76 0.63 -27.40
C PRO A 396 -5.13 0.11 -26.96
N ARG A 397 -6.02 0.01 -27.93
CA ARG A 397 -7.37 -0.52 -27.73
C ARG A 397 -7.32 -2.03 -27.93
N THR A 398 -6.84 -2.76 -26.89
CA THR A 398 -6.86 -4.23 -26.87
C THR A 398 -8.18 -4.74 -26.35
#